data_da19df58efacedf41627696bc32256d1
#
_entry.id   da19df58efacedf41627696bc32256d1
#
_cell.length_a   1.000
_cell.length_b   1.000
_cell.length_c   1.000
_cell.angle_alpha   90.00
_cell.angle_beta   90.00
_cell.angle_gamma   90.00
#
_symmetry.space_group_name_H-M   'P 1'
#
loop_
_entity.id
_entity.type
_entity.pdbx_description
1 polymer ?
#
loop_
_entity_poly.entity_id
_entity_poly.type
_entity_poly.pdbx_seq_one_letter_code
_entity_poly.pdbx_strand_id
1 'polypeptide(L)'
;MAVIEFNTRGNEKQLQACEYWLDDVSEQIMYGGAKSGGKSYLGCSLIFGDAFLYPETHYFIARKELADLRKYTIPSIHEVFEAWGIPKSNFKYNGQDNYFELKNGSRVYLLACTYLPSDPMFERFGSMQMTRGWIEEAGEVSEDAKKNLWISIGRWKNDKYNLKKKLLITCNPKKGFLYREFYKPAVTGELTLDKKYIQALVYDNKTASQDYIKTLEDLQGISRQRLLNGNWEYDDDDNALMPYDAITDAFTNSHVQPGLKKYLTCDIALEGSDTFVVGLWHGWVLVKKWIIPKCTPKELVDFVNKIKTENGVSNSNIVYDADGVGAYVGGWVNGAKAFHNGGTPIKVDGVKENYENLKTQCEYHLAKKVNDRTVWIKALDDNEKVSGKDSVKDMTIQELEQIKSDEGPKEGKLRTISKKERKANIGRSPDISDMLMMRSSFDLKPSTSGSMSGLSFDSL
;
A
#
# COMPACT_ATOMS: atom_id res chain seq x y z
N MET A 1 41.71 2.04 -13.22
CA MET A 1 40.26 2.09 -13.02
C MET A 1 39.89 0.85 -12.22
N ALA A 2 39.15 0.96 -11.11
CA ALA A 2 38.59 -0.22 -10.46
C ALA A 2 37.57 -0.83 -11.42
N VAL A 3 37.72 -2.11 -11.72
CA VAL A 3 36.72 -2.85 -12.52
C VAL A 3 35.52 -3.06 -11.58
N ILE A 4 34.38 -2.46 -11.92
CA ILE A 4 33.13 -2.73 -11.22
C ILE A 4 32.56 -4.00 -11.84
N GLU A 5 32.59 -5.08 -11.08
CA GLU A 5 32.05 -6.36 -11.52
C GLU A 5 30.69 -6.55 -10.84
N PHE A 6 29.63 -6.62 -11.65
CA PHE A 6 28.30 -6.99 -11.16
C PHE A 6 28.26 -8.51 -10.99
N ASN A 7 28.26 -8.96 -9.75
CA ASN A 7 28.15 -10.37 -9.41
C ASN A 7 26.68 -10.73 -9.08
N THR A 8 26.05 -11.49 -9.95
CA THR A 8 24.66 -11.97 -9.75
C THR A 8 24.54 -13.01 -8.64
N ARG A 9 25.68 -13.45 -8.08
CA ARG A 9 25.73 -14.52 -7.04
C ARG A 9 24.94 -15.77 -7.43
N GLY A 10 24.96 -16.12 -8.73
CA GLY A 10 24.28 -17.29 -9.29
C GLY A 10 22.77 -17.08 -9.54
N ASN A 11 22.28 -15.85 -9.52
CA ASN A 11 20.91 -15.54 -9.92
C ASN A 11 20.84 -15.36 -11.45
N GLU A 12 20.38 -16.40 -12.15
CA GLU A 12 20.27 -16.40 -13.61
C GLU A 12 19.27 -15.37 -14.15
N LYS A 13 18.22 -15.05 -13.35
CA LYS A 13 17.25 -14.02 -13.74
C LYS A 13 17.84 -12.62 -13.73
N GLN A 14 18.76 -12.33 -12.79
CA GLN A 14 19.52 -11.09 -12.78
C GLN A 14 20.48 -11.05 -13.98
N LEU A 15 21.14 -12.15 -14.33
CA LEU A 15 22.00 -12.22 -15.51
C LEU A 15 21.21 -11.90 -16.79
N GLN A 16 20.04 -12.52 -16.96
CA GLN A 16 19.14 -12.23 -18.08
C GLN A 16 18.73 -10.76 -18.14
N ALA A 17 18.46 -10.15 -16.98
CA ALA A 17 18.14 -8.70 -16.92
C ALA A 17 19.33 -7.83 -17.33
N CYS A 18 20.56 -8.20 -16.96
CA CYS A 18 21.78 -7.53 -17.39
C CYS A 18 21.97 -7.63 -18.92
N GLU A 19 21.74 -8.78 -19.51
CA GLU A 19 21.80 -8.97 -20.96
C GLU A 19 20.84 -8.02 -21.69
N TYR A 20 19.59 -7.93 -21.23
CA TYR A 20 18.61 -6.96 -21.76
C TYR A 20 18.97 -5.50 -21.49
N TRP A 21 19.66 -5.20 -20.37
CA TRP A 21 20.14 -3.85 -20.08
C TRP A 21 21.27 -3.40 -20.99
N LEU A 22 22.06 -4.34 -21.48
CA LEU A 22 23.23 -4.09 -22.32
C LEU A 22 22.94 -4.20 -23.83
N ASP A 23 21.85 -4.89 -24.23
CA ASP A 23 21.50 -5.05 -25.64
C ASP A 23 21.02 -3.74 -26.30
N ASP A 24 20.93 -3.73 -27.62
CA ASP A 24 20.47 -2.58 -28.43
C ASP A 24 18.98 -2.69 -28.82
N VAL A 25 18.25 -3.68 -28.33
CA VAL A 25 16.84 -3.95 -28.70
C VAL A 25 15.89 -3.58 -27.58
N SER A 26 16.17 -4.06 -26.36
CA SER A 26 15.29 -3.89 -25.21
C SER A 26 15.27 -2.44 -24.73
N GLU A 27 14.10 -1.90 -24.46
CA GLU A 27 13.93 -0.55 -23.94
C GLU A 27 13.26 -0.54 -22.56
N GLN A 28 12.25 -1.37 -22.34
CA GLN A 28 11.55 -1.47 -21.07
C GLN A 28 11.66 -2.89 -20.54
N ILE A 29 12.28 -3.06 -19.39
CA ILE A 29 12.57 -4.36 -18.78
C ILE A 29 11.79 -4.46 -17.49
N MET A 30 10.74 -5.28 -17.46
CA MET A 30 10.02 -5.59 -16.23
C MET A 30 10.61 -6.81 -15.58
N TYR A 31 11.26 -6.62 -14.44
CA TYR A 31 11.75 -7.66 -13.55
C TYR A 31 10.77 -7.82 -12.40
N GLY A 32 9.81 -8.72 -12.54
CA GLY A 32 8.68 -8.88 -11.64
C GLY A 32 8.50 -10.31 -11.18
N GLY A 33 7.81 -10.49 -10.06
CA GLY A 33 7.54 -11.80 -9.49
C GLY A 33 7.49 -11.77 -7.97
N ALA A 34 8.00 -12.84 -7.33
CA ALA A 34 7.93 -13.00 -5.89
C ALA A 34 8.76 -11.97 -5.11
N LYS A 35 8.51 -11.88 -3.79
CA LYS A 35 9.34 -11.13 -2.85
C LYS A 35 10.74 -11.75 -2.78
N SER A 36 11.77 -10.94 -2.53
CA SER A 36 13.18 -11.38 -2.42
C SER A 36 13.81 -12.03 -3.66
N GLY A 37 13.28 -11.83 -4.85
CA GLY A 37 13.93 -12.26 -6.11
C GLY A 37 15.17 -11.43 -6.50
N GLY A 38 15.72 -10.60 -5.59
CA GLY A 38 16.92 -9.79 -5.84
C GLY A 38 16.68 -8.48 -6.60
N LYS A 39 15.43 -7.97 -6.62
CA LYS A 39 14.99 -6.79 -7.39
C LYS A 39 15.76 -5.52 -7.06
N SER A 40 15.86 -5.15 -5.77
CA SER A 40 16.48 -3.89 -5.36
C SER A 40 17.99 -3.91 -5.59
N TYR A 41 18.66 -5.03 -5.31
CA TYR A 41 20.08 -5.19 -5.60
C TYR A 41 20.39 -5.03 -7.10
N LEU A 42 19.58 -5.69 -7.96
CA LEU A 42 19.68 -5.57 -9.41
C LEU A 42 19.51 -4.11 -9.86
N GLY A 43 18.43 -3.45 -9.42
CA GLY A 43 18.14 -2.07 -9.82
C GLY A 43 19.25 -1.09 -9.42
N CYS A 44 19.73 -1.18 -8.18
CA CYS A 44 20.88 -0.39 -7.72
C CYS A 44 22.12 -0.68 -8.57
N SER A 45 22.42 -1.95 -8.85
CA SER A 45 23.60 -2.34 -9.61
C SER A 45 23.57 -1.84 -11.05
N LEU A 46 22.43 -1.93 -11.74
CA LEU A 46 22.32 -1.48 -13.13
C LEU A 46 22.43 0.07 -13.23
N ILE A 47 21.72 0.79 -12.37
CA ILE A 47 21.72 2.26 -12.38
C ILE A 47 23.08 2.82 -11.99
N PHE A 48 23.68 2.35 -10.90
CA PHE A 48 24.98 2.88 -10.46
C PHE A 48 26.15 2.33 -11.28
N GLY A 49 26.04 1.11 -11.84
CA GLY A 49 27.00 0.62 -12.79
C GLY A 49 27.14 1.53 -14.00
N ASP A 50 26.01 1.88 -14.63
CA ASP A 50 25.98 2.87 -15.72
C ASP A 50 26.51 4.24 -15.27
N ALA A 51 26.07 4.73 -14.11
CA ALA A 51 26.45 6.05 -13.61
C ALA A 51 27.96 6.17 -13.34
N PHE A 52 28.63 5.10 -12.90
CA PHE A 52 30.08 5.09 -12.75
C PHE A 52 30.80 4.95 -14.09
N LEU A 53 30.26 4.19 -15.04
CA LEU A 53 30.87 3.92 -16.34
C LEU A 53 30.81 5.12 -17.29
N TYR A 54 29.68 5.86 -17.27
CA TYR A 54 29.41 6.98 -18.19
C TYR A 54 29.39 8.31 -17.45
N PRO A 55 30.47 9.11 -17.48
CA PRO A 55 30.57 10.37 -16.76
C PRO A 55 29.50 11.40 -17.14
N GLU A 56 29.09 12.21 -16.15
CA GLU A 56 28.17 13.34 -16.31
C GLU A 56 26.77 12.95 -16.84
N THR A 57 26.36 11.70 -16.64
CA THR A 57 25.03 11.19 -17.01
C THR A 57 24.03 11.35 -15.87
N HIS A 58 22.73 11.35 -16.22
CA HIS A 58 21.66 11.52 -15.27
C HIS A 58 20.73 10.29 -15.25
N TYR A 59 20.49 9.76 -14.07
CA TYR A 59 19.60 8.64 -13.86
C TYR A 59 18.55 8.99 -12.83
N PHE A 60 17.47 8.22 -12.79
CA PHE A 60 16.54 8.27 -11.66
C PHE A 60 16.26 6.87 -11.09
N ILE A 61 15.94 6.85 -9.81
CA ILE A 61 15.27 5.76 -9.11
C ILE A 61 13.95 6.35 -8.58
N ALA A 62 12.83 5.86 -9.08
CA ALA A 62 11.51 6.36 -8.73
C ALA A 62 10.75 5.32 -7.90
N ARG A 63 10.02 5.79 -6.90
CA ARG A 63 9.09 5.01 -6.09
C ARG A 63 7.88 5.86 -5.73
N LYS A 64 6.80 5.27 -5.22
CA LYS A 64 5.62 6.03 -4.85
C LYS A 64 5.94 7.13 -3.83
N GLU A 65 6.61 6.79 -2.73
CA GLU A 65 6.91 7.73 -1.65
C GLU A 65 8.42 7.94 -1.47
N LEU A 66 8.83 9.20 -1.22
CA LEU A 66 10.23 9.52 -0.95
C LEU A 66 10.74 8.88 0.35
N ALA A 67 9.88 8.77 1.34
CA ALA A 67 10.20 8.13 2.61
C ALA A 67 10.64 6.68 2.42
N ASP A 68 10.01 5.96 1.47
CA ASP A 68 10.35 4.58 1.17
C ASP A 68 11.69 4.45 0.43
N LEU A 69 11.99 5.38 -0.49
CA LEU A 69 13.32 5.46 -1.11
C LEU A 69 14.41 5.63 -0.05
N ARG A 70 14.17 6.52 0.91
CA ARG A 70 15.14 6.76 2.01
C ARG A 70 15.28 5.57 2.95
N LYS A 71 14.16 4.90 3.28
CA LYS A 71 14.11 3.80 4.25
C LYS A 71 14.61 2.48 3.68
N TYR A 72 14.34 2.19 2.41
CA TYR A 72 14.57 0.87 1.81
C TYR A 72 15.60 0.89 0.69
N THR A 73 15.53 1.88 -0.22
CA THR A 73 16.38 1.91 -1.41
C THR A 73 17.78 2.43 -1.10
N ILE A 74 17.93 3.48 -0.28
CA ILE A 74 19.25 4.00 0.11
C ILE A 74 20.11 2.94 0.82
N PRO A 75 19.60 2.15 1.78
CA PRO A 75 20.38 1.04 2.34
C PRO A 75 20.86 0.05 1.29
N SER A 76 20.01 -0.32 0.31
CA SER A 76 20.40 -1.22 -0.79
C SER A 76 21.48 -0.61 -1.70
N ILE A 77 21.45 0.71 -1.92
CA ILE A 77 22.53 1.42 -2.64
C ILE A 77 23.85 1.28 -1.89
N HIS A 78 23.83 1.48 -0.58
CA HIS A 78 25.05 1.34 0.24
C HIS A 78 25.57 -0.10 0.27
N GLU A 79 24.67 -1.10 0.30
CA GLU A 79 25.06 -2.52 0.20
C GLU A 79 25.79 -2.81 -1.12
N VAL A 80 25.28 -2.29 -2.25
CA VAL A 80 25.94 -2.41 -3.56
C VAL A 80 27.30 -1.72 -3.57
N PHE A 81 27.40 -0.49 -3.02
CA PHE A 81 28.68 0.23 -2.95
C PHE A 81 29.72 -0.49 -2.10
N GLU A 82 29.28 -1.06 -0.98
CA GLU A 82 30.15 -1.87 -0.13
C GLU A 82 30.62 -3.14 -0.84
N ALA A 83 29.73 -3.85 -1.50
CA ALA A 83 30.05 -5.04 -2.27
C ALA A 83 31.03 -4.77 -3.41
N TRP A 84 31.00 -3.58 -3.99
CA TRP A 84 31.91 -3.13 -5.04
C TRP A 84 33.20 -2.47 -4.49
N GLY A 85 33.33 -2.29 -3.17
CA GLY A 85 34.45 -1.61 -2.55
C GLY A 85 34.54 -0.13 -2.94
N ILE A 86 33.41 0.54 -3.22
CA ILE A 86 33.39 1.95 -3.60
C ILE A 86 33.70 2.84 -2.39
N PRO A 87 34.80 3.61 -2.41
CA PRO A 87 35.14 4.53 -1.32
C PRO A 87 34.08 5.64 -1.18
N LYS A 88 33.81 6.05 0.06
CA LYS A 88 32.88 7.16 0.37
C LYS A 88 33.25 8.49 -0.33
N SER A 89 34.53 8.67 -0.68
CA SER A 89 35.01 9.84 -1.44
C SER A 89 34.55 9.86 -2.90
N ASN A 90 34.01 8.78 -3.44
CA ASN A 90 33.58 8.66 -4.83
C ASN A 90 32.13 9.06 -5.05
N PHE A 91 31.37 9.30 -4.00
CA PHE A 91 29.97 9.74 -4.08
C PHE A 91 29.59 10.65 -2.92
N LYS A 92 28.55 11.46 -3.15
CA LYS A 92 27.93 12.30 -2.12
C LYS A 92 26.42 12.20 -2.24
N TYR A 93 25.70 12.00 -1.15
CA TYR A 93 24.25 12.10 -1.12
C TYR A 93 23.83 13.52 -0.71
N ASN A 94 23.05 14.18 -1.57
CA ASN A 94 22.36 15.43 -1.27
C ASN A 94 20.94 15.09 -0.76
N GLY A 95 20.75 15.17 0.55
CA GLY A 95 19.44 14.85 1.18
C GLY A 95 18.40 15.94 1.03
N GLN A 96 18.76 17.17 0.64
CA GLN A 96 17.82 18.27 0.34
C GLN A 96 17.16 18.06 -1.01
N ASP A 97 17.97 17.83 -2.06
CA ASP A 97 17.50 17.68 -3.44
C ASP A 97 17.34 16.21 -3.86
N ASN A 98 17.60 15.27 -2.95
CA ASN A 98 17.39 13.83 -3.10
C ASN A 98 18.11 13.22 -4.30
N TYR A 99 19.42 13.41 -4.40
CA TYR A 99 20.23 12.73 -5.42
C TYR A 99 21.60 12.30 -4.88
N PHE A 100 22.14 11.27 -5.50
CA PHE A 100 23.56 10.92 -5.38
C PHE A 100 24.35 11.59 -6.49
N GLU A 101 25.43 12.25 -6.15
CA GLU A 101 26.42 12.79 -7.07
C GLU A 101 27.69 11.96 -7.00
N LEU A 102 28.14 11.47 -8.16
CA LEU A 102 29.37 10.69 -8.26
C LEU A 102 30.54 11.60 -8.62
N LYS A 103 31.77 11.18 -8.26
CA LYS A 103 32.99 11.96 -8.54
C LYS A 103 33.22 12.24 -10.02
N ASN A 104 32.65 11.41 -10.93
CA ASN A 104 32.70 11.61 -12.37
C ASN A 104 31.65 12.59 -12.90
N GLY A 105 30.88 13.26 -12.03
CA GLY A 105 29.84 14.23 -12.37
C GLY A 105 28.48 13.62 -12.71
N SER A 106 28.34 12.28 -12.67
CA SER A 106 27.03 11.64 -12.88
C SER A 106 26.14 11.82 -11.67
N ARG A 107 24.81 11.88 -11.91
CA ARG A 107 23.80 12.03 -10.85
C ARG A 107 22.71 10.97 -10.93
N VAL A 108 22.30 10.47 -9.76
CA VAL A 108 21.17 9.55 -9.62
C VAL A 108 20.12 10.20 -8.71
N TYR A 109 19.01 10.60 -9.30
CA TYR A 109 17.90 11.29 -8.61
C TYR A 109 16.95 10.28 -7.98
N LEU A 110 16.53 10.55 -6.76
CA LEU A 110 15.50 9.78 -6.05
C LEU A 110 14.16 10.52 -6.21
N LEU A 111 13.23 9.97 -6.98
CA LEU A 111 12.00 10.64 -7.38
C LEU A 111 10.78 10.01 -6.69
N ALA A 112 9.97 10.84 -6.03
CA ALA A 112 8.68 10.42 -5.49
C ALA A 112 7.58 10.56 -6.54
N CYS A 113 6.84 9.46 -6.79
CA CYS A 113 5.65 9.43 -7.65
C CYS A 113 4.36 9.67 -6.84
N THR A 114 4.45 10.46 -5.76
CA THR A 114 3.29 10.84 -4.94
C THR A 114 2.32 11.67 -5.79
N TYR A 115 1.04 11.38 -5.67
CA TYR A 115 0.00 12.19 -6.30
C TYR A 115 -0.01 13.61 -5.72
N LEU A 116 -0.03 14.60 -6.59
CA LEU A 116 -0.16 16.00 -6.22
C LEU A 116 -1.42 16.59 -6.89
N PRO A 117 -2.35 17.20 -6.13
CA PRO A 117 -3.53 17.84 -6.72
C PRO A 117 -3.19 18.93 -7.75
N SER A 118 -2.02 19.57 -7.62
CA SER A 118 -1.51 20.57 -8.55
C SER A 118 -0.86 19.99 -9.81
N ASP A 119 -0.58 18.67 -9.82
CA ASP A 119 0.07 17.95 -10.93
C ASP A 119 -0.50 16.53 -11.01
N PRO A 120 -1.79 16.37 -11.31
CA PRO A 120 -2.48 15.08 -11.29
C PRO A 120 -1.99 14.13 -12.38
N MET A 121 -1.45 14.65 -13.46
CA MET A 121 -0.92 13.88 -14.60
C MET A 121 0.60 13.65 -14.52
N PHE A 122 1.28 14.06 -13.43
CA PHE A 122 2.72 13.90 -13.23
C PHE A 122 3.59 14.57 -14.29
N GLU A 123 3.14 15.70 -14.86
CA GLU A 123 3.84 16.44 -15.91
C GLU A 123 5.22 16.95 -15.46
N ARG A 124 5.44 17.11 -14.13
CA ARG A 124 6.74 17.44 -13.55
C ARG A 124 7.88 16.52 -13.99
N PHE A 125 7.57 15.26 -14.31
CA PHE A 125 8.58 14.32 -14.82
C PHE A 125 8.88 14.48 -16.31
N GLY A 126 7.89 14.87 -17.11
CA GLY A 126 8.04 14.98 -18.55
C GLY A 126 9.05 16.06 -19.00
N SER A 127 9.30 17.07 -18.17
CA SER A 127 10.30 18.11 -18.42
C SER A 127 11.73 17.70 -18.07
N MET A 128 11.94 16.62 -17.32
CA MET A 128 13.26 16.13 -16.92
C MET A 128 14.05 15.59 -18.12
N GLN A 129 15.37 15.61 -18.02
CA GLN A 129 16.27 15.06 -19.03
C GLN A 129 17.16 14.00 -18.38
N MET A 130 16.84 12.73 -18.66
CA MET A 130 17.48 11.58 -18.06
C MET A 130 18.10 10.68 -19.12
N THR A 131 19.16 9.98 -18.76
CA THR A 131 19.83 8.98 -19.61
C THR A 131 19.03 7.68 -19.59
N ARG A 132 18.83 7.12 -18.41
CA ARG A 132 18.06 5.87 -18.13
C ARG A 132 17.40 5.99 -16.76
N GLY A 133 16.55 5.03 -16.40
CA GLY A 133 15.88 5.06 -15.10
C GLY A 133 15.37 3.72 -14.61
N TRP A 134 14.96 3.72 -13.34
CA TRP A 134 14.36 2.58 -12.68
C TRP A 134 13.15 3.01 -11.85
N ILE A 135 12.03 2.28 -11.99
CA ILE A 135 10.85 2.41 -11.13
C ILE A 135 10.81 1.20 -10.21
N GLU A 136 11.05 1.43 -8.93
CA GLU A 136 10.99 0.41 -7.88
C GLU A 136 9.55 0.29 -7.35
N GLU A 137 9.10 -0.95 -7.08
CA GLU A 137 7.74 -1.26 -6.64
C GLU A 137 6.67 -0.59 -7.53
N ALA A 138 6.84 -0.71 -8.84
CA ALA A 138 6.04 -0.03 -9.86
C ALA A 138 4.53 -0.38 -9.81
N GLY A 139 4.15 -1.48 -9.14
CA GLY A 139 2.75 -1.80 -8.86
C GLY A 139 2.03 -0.78 -7.97
N GLU A 140 2.77 0.09 -7.27
CA GLU A 140 2.24 1.16 -6.43
C GLU A 140 2.21 2.53 -7.16
N VAL A 141 2.88 2.62 -8.31
CA VAL A 141 3.00 3.84 -9.10
C VAL A 141 1.87 3.91 -10.13
N SER A 142 1.35 5.11 -10.42
CA SER A 142 0.31 5.27 -11.45
C SER A 142 0.87 5.09 -12.86
N GLU A 143 -0.01 4.69 -13.78
CA GLU A 143 0.34 4.55 -15.20
C GLU A 143 0.82 5.87 -15.82
N ASP A 144 0.22 7.01 -15.42
CA ASP A 144 0.60 8.33 -15.92
C ASP A 144 1.98 8.77 -15.42
N ALA A 145 2.33 8.46 -14.16
CA ALA A 145 3.67 8.69 -13.66
C ALA A 145 4.71 7.88 -14.44
N LYS A 146 4.43 6.59 -14.70
CA LYS A 146 5.31 5.74 -15.52
C LYS A 146 5.47 6.29 -16.93
N LYS A 147 4.38 6.76 -17.58
CA LYS A 147 4.43 7.36 -18.92
C LYS A 147 5.31 8.60 -18.95
N ASN A 148 5.15 9.51 -17.98
CA ASN A 148 5.95 10.75 -17.94
C ASN A 148 7.42 10.50 -17.59
N LEU A 149 7.72 9.54 -16.70
CA LEU A 149 9.09 9.09 -16.44
C LEU A 149 9.71 8.47 -17.71
N TRP A 150 8.96 7.69 -18.48
CA TRP A 150 9.43 7.13 -19.75
C TRP A 150 9.76 8.21 -20.80
N ILE A 151 8.97 9.29 -20.89
CA ILE A 151 9.20 10.42 -21.78
C ILE A 151 10.49 11.18 -21.40
N SER A 152 10.87 11.19 -20.13
CA SER A 152 12.07 11.89 -19.65
C SER A 152 13.39 11.21 -20.03
N ILE A 153 13.36 9.94 -20.40
CA ILE A 153 14.56 9.11 -20.65
C ILE A 153 15.05 9.26 -22.10
N GLY A 154 16.36 9.05 -22.31
CA GLY A 154 16.98 9.12 -23.63
C GLY A 154 17.29 10.55 -24.08
N ARG A 155 17.29 11.52 -23.14
CA ARG A 155 17.40 12.96 -23.44
C ARG A 155 18.67 13.60 -22.86
N TRP A 156 19.50 12.83 -22.14
CA TRP A 156 20.71 13.36 -21.52
C TRP A 156 21.93 12.49 -21.82
N LYS A 157 22.80 13.00 -22.73
CA LYS A 157 24.08 12.37 -23.12
C LYS A 157 24.00 10.96 -23.70
N ASN A 158 22.81 10.50 -24.08
CA ASN A 158 22.65 9.19 -24.71
C ASN A 158 23.46 9.12 -26.04
N ASP A 159 23.40 10.16 -26.87
CA ASP A 159 24.14 10.21 -28.13
C ASP A 159 25.65 10.22 -27.91
N LYS A 160 26.14 10.93 -26.85
CA LYS A 160 27.57 11.00 -26.54
C LYS A 160 28.19 9.63 -26.29
N TYR A 161 27.43 8.73 -25.66
CA TYR A 161 27.90 7.40 -25.27
C TYR A 161 27.28 6.28 -26.10
N ASN A 162 26.50 6.58 -27.10
CA ASN A 162 25.72 5.65 -27.89
C ASN A 162 24.86 4.71 -26.99
N LEU A 163 24.17 5.31 -26.01
CA LEU A 163 23.34 4.59 -25.04
C LEU A 163 21.90 4.56 -25.51
N LYS A 164 21.36 3.36 -25.68
CA LYS A 164 19.93 3.18 -25.86
C LYS A 164 19.18 3.59 -24.57
N LYS A 165 18.03 4.27 -24.72
CA LYS A 165 17.16 4.57 -23.59
C LYS A 165 16.66 3.27 -22.95
N LYS A 166 16.68 3.16 -21.62
CA LYS A 166 16.22 1.97 -20.90
C LYS A 166 15.50 2.34 -19.62
N LEU A 167 14.41 1.66 -19.37
CA LEU A 167 13.63 1.73 -18.13
C LEU A 167 13.57 0.35 -17.50
N LEU A 168 14.17 0.21 -16.33
CA LEU A 168 13.94 -0.95 -15.47
C LEU A 168 12.65 -0.72 -14.67
N ILE A 169 11.83 -1.75 -14.56
CA ILE A 169 10.58 -1.74 -13.79
C ILE A 169 10.61 -2.96 -12.87
N THR A 170 10.54 -2.73 -11.56
CA THR A 170 10.49 -3.84 -10.60
C THR A 170 9.20 -3.81 -9.81
N CYS A 171 8.57 -4.97 -9.62
CA CYS A 171 7.30 -5.08 -8.89
C CYS A 171 7.05 -6.49 -8.38
N ASN A 172 6.06 -6.62 -7.49
CA ASN A 172 5.39 -7.88 -7.21
C ASN A 172 4.13 -7.99 -8.07
N PRO A 173 3.59 -9.20 -8.32
CA PRO A 173 2.36 -9.35 -9.10
C PRO A 173 1.21 -8.49 -8.55
N LYS A 174 0.61 -7.71 -9.43
CA LYS A 174 -0.58 -6.89 -9.15
C LYS A 174 -1.35 -6.70 -10.45
N LYS A 175 -2.66 -7.01 -10.43
CA LYS A 175 -3.53 -6.79 -11.59
C LYS A 175 -3.71 -5.28 -11.81
N GLY A 176 -3.16 -4.77 -12.92
CA GLY A 176 -3.16 -3.34 -13.25
C GLY A 176 -2.52 -3.10 -14.61
N PHE A 177 -1.94 -1.92 -14.82
CA PHE A 177 -1.33 -1.60 -16.12
C PHE A 177 -0.11 -2.48 -16.44
N LEU A 178 0.69 -2.87 -15.42
CA LEU A 178 1.85 -3.76 -15.62
C LEU A 178 1.44 -5.16 -16.09
N TYR A 179 0.33 -5.67 -15.55
CA TYR A 179 -0.27 -6.93 -16.01
C TYR A 179 -0.64 -6.83 -17.50
N ARG A 180 -1.32 -5.75 -17.90
CA ARG A 180 -1.76 -5.54 -19.30
C ARG A 180 -0.62 -5.26 -20.27
N GLU A 181 0.42 -4.51 -19.84
CA GLU A 181 1.51 -4.08 -20.70
C GLU A 181 2.64 -5.12 -20.84
N PHE A 182 2.88 -5.96 -19.85
CA PHE A 182 4.05 -6.84 -19.81
C PHE A 182 3.68 -8.31 -19.60
N TYR A 183 2.99 -8.63 -18.49
CA TYR A 183 2.76 -10.02 -18.13
C TYR A 183 1.86 -10.73 -19.16
N LYS A 184 0.66 -10.22 -19.40
CA LYS A 184 -0.31 -10.86 -20.31
C LYS A 184 0.25 -11.00 -21.73
N PRO A 185 0.83 -9.95 -22.36
CA PRO A 185 1.46 -10.08 -23.66
C PRO A 185 2.66 -11.04 -23.68
N ALA A 186 3.43 -11.14 -22.57
CA ALA A 186 4.52 -12.12 -22.51
C ALA A 186 4.02 -13.56 -22.53
N VAL A 187 2.91 -13.84 -21.80
CA VAL A 187 2.31 -15.18 -21.75
C VAL A 187 1.63 -15.54 -23.06
N THR A 188 1.00 -14.58 -23.74
CA THR A 188 0.33 -14.81 -25.03
C THR A 188 1.29 -14.75 -26.24
N GLY A 189 2.58 -14.41 -26.04
CA GLY A 189 3.53 -14.27 -27.12
C GLY A 189 3.40 -12.99 -27.95
N GLU A 190 2.68 -11.99 -27.42
CA GLU A 190 2.39 -10.71 -28.08
C GLU A 190 3.27 -9.56 -27.59
N LEU A 191 4.21 -9.84 -26.68
CA LEU A 191 5.11 -8.83 -26.15
C LEU A 191 6.04 -8.32 -27.23
N THR A 192 6.10 -6.99 -27.43
CA THR A 192 6.93 -6.36 -28.44
C THR A 192 8.43 -6.52 -28.13
N LEU A 193 9.29 -6.48 -29.15
CA LEU A 193 10.72 -6.76 -29.02
C LEU A 193 11.43 -5.78 -28.07
N ASP A 194 10.96 -4.55 -27.98
CA ASP A 194 11.47 -3.50 -27.08
C ASP A 194 11.09 -3.68 -25.61
N LYS A 195 10.10 -4.54 -25.33
CA LYS A 195 9.65 -4.87 -23.96
C LYS A 195 10.11 -6.27 -23.56
N LYS A 196 10.53 -6.41 -22.31
CA LYS A 196 10.92 -7.68 -21.72
C LYS A 196 10.21 -7.89 -20.39
N TYR A 197 9.84 -9.13 -20.14
CA TYR A 197 9.32 -9.58 -18.85
C TYR A 197 10.18 -10.74 -18.32
N ILE A 198 10.65 -10.59 -17.10
CA ILE A 198 11.41 -11.61 -16.37
C ILE A 198 10.67 -11.91 -15.07
N GLN A 199 10.22 -13.14 -14.91
CA GLN A 199 9.69 -13.62 -13.63
C GLN A 199 10.83 -14.08 -12.74
N ALA A 200 10.97 -13.45 -11.57
CA ALA A 200 11.95 -13.81 -10.56
C ALA A 200 11.28 -14.21 -9.26
N LEU A 201 11.66 -15.34 -8.72
CA LEU A 201 11.15 -15.91 -7.47
C LEU A 201 12.21 -15.83 -6.38
N VAL A 202 11.82 -16.06 -5.12
CA VAL A 202 12.76 -16.13 -4.00
C VAL A 202 13.80 -17.25 -4.21
N TYR A 203 13.42 -18.34 -4.88
CA TYR A 203 14.29 -19.49 -5.16
C TYR A 203 15.38 -19.20 -6.20
N ASP A 204 15.21 -18.18 -7.04
CA ASP A 204 16.24 -17.69 -7.96
C ASP A 204 17.35 -16.94 -7.21
N ASN A 205 17.06 -16.40 -6.04
CA ASN A 205 18.00 -15.67 -5.20
C ASN A 205 18.76 -16.62 -4.26
N LYS A 206 19.95 -17.05 -4.67
CA LYS A 206 20.78 -17.98 -3.90
C LYS A 206 21.30 -17.40 -2.56
N THR A 207 21.15 -16.09 -2.33
CA THR A 207 21.54 -15.43 -1.07
C THR A 207 20.39 -15.27 -0.09
N ALA A 208 19.17 -15.64 -0.47
CA ALA A 208 18.02 -15.63 0.44
C ALA A 208 18.20 -16.65 1.56
N SER A 209 17.99 -16.23 2.81
CA SER A 209 18.10 -17.15 3.95
C SER A 209 16.96 -18.16 3.96
N GLN A 210 17.25 -19.38 4.42
CA GLN A 210 16.24 -20.44 4.54
C GLN A 210 15.07 -20.05 5.45
N ASP A 211 15.35 -19.32 6.55
CA ASP A 211 14.33 -18.84 7.46
C ASP A 211 13.37 -17.84 6.78
N TYR A 212 13.92 -17.01 5.89
CA TYR A 212 13.08 -16.09 5.13
C TYR A 212 12.24 -16.81 4.08
N ILE A 213 12.80 -17.78 3.38
CA ILE A 213 12.05 -18.62 2.43
C ILE A 213 10.89 -19.31 3.16
N LYS A 214 11.16 -19.91 4.32
CA LYS A 214 10.12 -20.52 5.16
C LYS A 214 9.04 -19.53 5.57
N THR A 215 9.41 -18.29 5.90
CA THR A 215 8.42 -17.22 6.21
C THR A 215 7.47 -16.97 5.03
N LEU A 216 7.97 -17.01 3.79
CA LEU A 216 7.13 -16.87 2.60
C LEU A 216 6.29 -18.12 2.33
N GLU A 217 6.82 -19.31 2.63
CA GLU A 217 6.11 -20.58 2.50
C GLU A 217 4.96 -20.71 3.50
N ASP A 218 5.07 -20.09 4.68
CA ASP A 218 4.02 -20.03 5.69
C ASP A 218 2.86 -19.08 5.33
N LEU A 219 3.03 -18.23 4.30
CA LEU A 219 1.94 -17.38 3.81
C LEU A 219 0.78 -18.21 3.29
N GLN A 220 -0.44 -17.68 3.39
CA GLN A 220 -1.65 -18.33 2.92
C GLN A 220 -2.36 -17.49 1.84
N GLY A 221 -3.34 -18.09 1.16
CA GLY A 221 -4.23 -17.41 0.23
C GLY A 221 -3.51 -16.66 -0.90
N ILE A 222 -4.03 -15.51 -1.27
CA ILE A 222 -3.54 -14.67 -2.37
C ILE A 222 -2.12 -14.15 -2.09
N SER A 223 -1.80 -13.83 -0.83
CA SER A 223 -0.46 -13.39 -0.45
C SER A 223 0.61 -14.41 -0.82
N ARG A 224 0.35 -15.72 -0.56
CA ARG A 224 1.25 -16.80 -0.96
C ARG A 224 1.40 -16.88 -2.49
N GLN A 225 0.27 -16.83 -3.21
CA GLN A 225 0.27 -16.87 -4.68
C GLN A 225 1.14 -15.78 -5.27
N ARG A 226 1.02 -14.55 -4.77
CA ARG A 226 1.74 -13.39 -5.30
C ARG A 226 3.19 -13.33 -4.84
N LEU A 227 3.42 -13.44 -3.53
CA LEU A 227 4.72 -13.11 -2.92
C LEU A 227 5.71 -14.28 -2.91
N LEU A 228 5.22 -15.52 -2.87
CA LEU A 228 6.05 -16.72 -2.99
C LEU A 228 6.10 -17.23 -4.43
N ASN A 229 4.93 -17.47 -5.04
CA ASN A 229 4.83 -18.14 -6.33
C ASN A 229 4.98 -17.17 -7.51
N GLY A 230 4.96 -15.85 -7.27
CA GLY A 230 5.01 -14.86 -8.34
C GLY A 230 3.84 -14.95 -9.31
N ASN A 231 2.70 -15.48 -8.86
CA ASN A 231 1.51 -15.70 -9.69
C ASN A 231 0.82 -14.36 -9.98
N TRP A 232 0.58 -14.09 -11.25
CA TRP A 232 -0.16 -12.93 -11.73
C TRP A 232 -1.64 -13.24 -12.01
N GLU A 233 -1.96 -14.53 -12.20
CA GLU A 233 -3.32 -15.02 -12.46
C GLU A 233 -3.98 -15.50 -11.15
N TYR A 234 -3.74 -14.77 -10.04
CA TYR A 234 -4.45 -15.06 -8.81
C TYR A 234 -5.90 -14.60 -8.93
N ASP A 235 -6.81 -15.42 -8.40
CA ASP A 235 -8.23 -15.10 -8.35
C ASP A 235 -8.59 -14.58 -6.96
N ASP A 236 -9.38 -13.51 -6.91
CA ASP A 236 -10.03 -13.09 -5.69
C ASP A 236 -11.14 -14.10 -5.36
N ASP A 237 -11.43 -14.27 -4.08
CA ASP A 237 -12.57 -15.05 -3.63
C ASP A 237 -13.87 -14.38 -4.13
N ASP A 238 -14.73 -15.10 -4.85
CA ASP A 238 -15.97 -14.58 -5.42
C ASP A 238 -16.90 -13.97 -4.35
N ASN A 239 -16.77 -14.42 -3.11
CA ASN A 239 -17.51 -13.90 -1.97
C ASN A 239 -16.81 -12.70 -1.29
N ALA A 240 -15.57 -12.37 -1.64
CA ALA A 240 -14.85 -11.25 -1.06
C ALA A 240 -15.52 -9.92 -1.45
N LEU A 241 -15.87 -9.09 -0.45
CA LEU A 241 -16.44 -7.77 -0.72
C LEU A 241 -15.38 -6.78 -1.24
N MET A 242 -14.10 -7.08 -1.03
CA MET A 242 -12.97 -6.23 -1.43
C MET A 242 -11.93 -7.08 -2.14
N PRO A 243 -11.65 -6.80 -3.43
CA PRO A 243 -10.53 -7.40 -4.13
C PRO A 243 -9.21 -7.08 -3.43
N TYR A 244 -8.27 -8.02 -3.44
CA TYR A 244 -6.96 -7.85 -2.80
C TYR A 244 -6.24 -6.56 -3.22
N ASP A 245 -6.29 -6.22 -4.51
CA ASP A 245 -5.64 -5.01 -5.02
C ASP A 245 -6.29 -3.73 -4.47
N ALA A 246 -7.61 -3.74 -4.22
CA ALA A 246 -8.31 -2.62 -3.59
C ALA A 246 -7.87 -2.45 -2.12
N ILE A 247 -7.72 -3.55 -1.39
CA ILE A 247 -7.20 -3.55 -0.02
C ILE A 247 -5.79 -2.98 0.02
N THR A 248 -4.90 -3.44 -0.87
CA THR A 248 -3.51 -2.96 -0.89
C THR A 248 -3.38 -1.49 -1.32
N ASP A 249 -4.26 -1.01 -2.22
CA ASP A 249 -4.31 0.40 -2.60
C ASP A 249 -4.70 1.30 -1.42
N ALA A 250 -5.56 0.83 -0.51
CA ALA A 250 -6.01 1.61 0.64
C ALA A 250 -4.85 2.08 1.55
N PHE A 251 -3.73 1.38 1.59
CA PHE A 251 -2.54 1.81 2.34
C PHE A 251 -1.81 3.00 1.68
N THR A 252 -1.95 3.15 0.38
CA THR A 252 -1.14 4.06 -0.44
C THR A 252 -1.96 5.10 -1.21
N ASN A 253 -3.24 5.28 -0.92
CA ASN A 253 -4.17 6.21 -1.59
C ASN A 253 -3.91 7.68 -1.22
N SER A 254 -2.72 8.20 -1.48
CA SER A 254 -2.31 9.56 -1.11
C SER A 254 -3.14 10.68 -1.78
N HIS A 255 -3.91 10.36 -2.82
CA HIS A 255 -4.88 11.28 -3.43
C HIS A 255 -6.09 11.57 -2.53
N VAL A 256 -6.37 10.71 -1.53
CA VAL A 256 -7.43 10.97 -0.54
C VAL A 256 -6.92 11.99 0.46
N GLN A 257 -7.51 13.20 0.44
CA GLN A 257 -7.07 14.27 1.32
C GLN A 257 -7.68 14.15 2.72
N PRO A 258 -6.91 14.47 3.78
CA PRO A 258 -7.44 14.52 5.13
C PRO A 258 -8.58 15.54 5.27
N GLY A 259 -9.74 15.10 5.75
CA GLY A 259 -10.86 15.99 6.00
C GLY A 259 -10.67 16.79 7.30
N LEU A 260 -11.38 17.94 7.41
CA LEU A 260 -11.33 18.78 8.62
C LEU A 260 -11.95 18.08 9.84
N LYS A 261 -12.95 17.23 9.61
CA LYS A 261 -13.66 16.53 10.68
C LYS A 261 -12.87 15.33 11.15
N LYS A 262 -12.65 15.26 12.47
CA LYS A 262 -11.88 14.20 13.11
C LYS A 262 -12.81 13.21 13.80
N TYR A 263 -12.42 11.92 13.80
CA TYR A 263 -13.17 10.84 14.44
C TYR A 263 -12.24 9.89 15.17
N LEU A 264 -12.76 9.22 16.21
CA LEU A 264 -12.14 8.09 16.86
C LEU A 264 -13.03 6.86 16.70
N THR A 265 -12.43 5.73 16.34
CA THR A 265 -13.06 4.42 16.32
C THR A 265 -12.31 3.50 17.27
N CYS A 266 -13.02 2.83 18.19
CA CYS A 266 -12.44 2.06 19.28
C CYS A 266 -13.04 0.66 19.27
N ASP A 267 -12.27 -0.36 18.86
CA ASP A 267 -12.61 -1.75 19.09
C ASP A 267 -12.05 -2.17 20.44
N ILE A 268 -12.93 -2.55 21.37
CA ILE A 268 -12.60 -2.69 22.78
C ILE A 268 -12.58 -4.16 23.18
N ALA A 269 -11.41 -4.63 23.61
CA ALA A 269 -11.24 -5.95 24.21
C ALA A 269 -10.57 -5.81 25.57
N LEU A 270 -11.17 -6.39 26.62
CA LEU A 270 -10.64 -6.36 27.98
C LEU A 270 -10.17 -7.73 28.49
N GLU A 271 -10.63 -8.83 27.89
CA GLU A 271 -10.30 -10.18 28.35
C GLU A 271 -9.90 -11.10 27.18
N GLY A 272 -8.98 -12.03 27.45
CA GLY A 272 -8.55 -13.04 26.48
C GLY A 272 -7.36 -12.66 25.63
N SER A 273 -7.37 -13.09 24.36
CA SER A 273 -6.33 -12.87 23.36
C SER A 273 -6.60 -11.65 22.46
N ASP A 274 -7.73 -10.96 22.68
CA ASP A 274 -8.16 -9.87 21.81
C ASP A 274 -7.46 -8.56 22.21
N THR A 275 -7.19 -7.71 21.23
CA THR A 275 -6.45 -6.46 21.41
C THR A 275 -7.38 -5.26 21.36
N PHE A 276 -7.08 -4.22 22.15
CA PHE A 276 -7.75 -2.95 22.05
C PHE A 276 -7.14 -2.14 20.90
N VAL A 277 -7.96 -1.80 19.90
CA VAL A 277 -7.51 -1.06 18.71
C VAL A 277 -8.23 0.26 18.59
N VAL A 278 -7.46 1.35 18.49
CA VAL A 278 -8.01 2.70 18.29
C VAL A 278 -7.48 3.30 16.99
N GLY A 279 -8.38 3.88 16.20
CA GLY A 279 -8.07 4.63 15.00
C GLY A 279 -8.45 6.11 15.11
N LEU A 280 -7.51 7.02 14.80
CA LEU A 280 -7.78 8.44 14.62
C LEU A 280 -7.90 8.77 13.14
N TRP A 281 -9.03 9.33 12.77
CA TRP A 281 -9.38 9.65 11.40
C TRP A 281 -9.50 11.15 11.16
N HIS A 282 -9.03 11.62 10.01
CA HIS A 282 -9.34 12.92 9.43
C HIS A 282 -10.14 12.70 8.13
N GLY A 283 -11.47 12.84 8.16
CA GLY A 283 -12.33 12.38 7.08
C GLY A 283 -12.25 10.87 6.88
N TRP A 284 -11.79 10.42 5.70
CA TRP A 284 -11.50 9.02 5.38
C TRP A 284 -9.99 8.71 5.31
N VAL A 285 -9.18 9.51 5.99
CA VAL A 285 -7.74 9.22 6.17
C VAL A 285 -7.50 8.78 7.61
N LEU A 286 -7.07 7.54 7.81
CA LEU A 286 -6.60 7.04 9.10
C LEU A 286 -5.18 7.56 9.34
N VAL A 287 -5.04 8.55 10.25
CA VAL A 287 -3.78 9.27 10.47
C VAL A 287 -2.93 8.70 11.59
N LYS A 288 -3.56 8.08 12.60
CA LYS A 288 -2.88 7.41 13.71
C LYS A 288 -3.62 6.14 14.11
N LYS A 289 -2.88 5.16 14.63
CA LYS A 289 -3.41 3.96 15.25
C LYS A 289 -2.76 3.72 16.61
N TRP A 290 -3.46 3.02 17.46
CA TRP A 290 -2.91 2.46 18.70
C TRP A 290 -3.45 1.03 18.85
N ILE A 291 -2.53 0.11 19.12
CA ILE A 291 -2.84 -1.31 19.36
C ILE A 291 -2.31 -1.62 20.75
N ILE A 292 -3.20 -1.90 21.69
CA ILE A 292 -2.89 -2.09 23.11
C ILE A 292 -3.24 -3.52 23.48
N PRO A 293 -2.26 -4.34 23.88
CA PRO A 293 -2.47 -5.77 24.10
C PRO A 293 -3.47 -6.09 25.22
N LYS A 294 -3.38 -5.37 26.34
CA LYS A 294 -4.28 -5.52 27.49
C LYS A 294 -4.34 -4.22 28.29
N CYS A 295 -5.52 -3.85 28.76
CA CYS A 295 -5.69 -2.74 29.68
C CYS A 295 -6.93 -2.97 30.56
N THR A 296 -6.95 -2.31 31.73
CA THR A 296 -8.14 -2.25 32.57
C THR A 296 -9.17 -1.29 32.00
N PRO A 297 -10.46 -1.40 32.36
CA PRO A 297 -11.49 -0.45 31.93
C PRO A 297 -11.15 1.01 32.22
N LYS A 298 -10.51 1.27 33.37
CA LYS A 298 -10.08 2.63 33.76
C LYS A 298 -8.97 3.16 32.84
N GLU A 299 -7.93 2.36 32.62
CA GLU A 299 -6.81 2.74 31.73
C GLU A 299 -7.30 3.03 30.31
N LEU A 300 -8.28 2.24 29.83
CA LEU A 300 -8.91 2.44 28.54
C LEU A 300 -9.63 3.78 28.45
N VAL A 301 -10.45 4.12 29.45
CA VAL A 301 -11.17 5.40 29.49
C VAL A 301 -10.22 6.58 29.58
N ASP A 302 -9.20 6.47 30.45
CA ASP A 302 -8.17 7.51 30.61
C ASP A 302 -7.42 7.71 29.29
N PHE A 303 -7.09 6.62 28.58
CA PHE A 303 -6.45 6.64 27.29
C PHE A 303 -7.32 7.30 26.20
N VAL A 304 -8.58 6.92 26.06
CA VAL A 304 -9.51 7.54 25.09
C VAL A 304 -9.69 9.03 25.38
N ASN A 305 -9.85 9.41 26.67
CA ASN A 305 -9.96 10.81 27.06
C ASN A 305 -8.70 11.62 26.76
N LYS A 306 -7.53 11.05 26.97
CA LYS A 306 -6.23 11.64 26.61
C LYS A 306 -6.14 11.88 25.11
N ILE A 307 -6.35 10.84 24.29
CA ILE A 307 -6.23 10.94 22.84
C ILE A 307 -7.22 11.93 22.25
N LYS A 308 -8.49 11.92 22.68
CA LYS A 308 -9.50 12.86 22.17
C LYS A 308 -9.11 14.30 22.46
N THR A 309 -8.58 14.57 23.65
CA THR A 309 -8.16 15.92 24.06
C THR A 309 -6.95 16.39 23.27
N GLU A 310 -5.91 15.58 23.19
CA GLU A 310 -4.68 15.88 22.45
C GLU A 310 -4.93 16.13 20.95
N ASN A 311 -5.93 15.47 20.36
CA ASN A 311 -6.24 15.57 18.95
C ASN A 311 -7.46 16.43 18.62
N GLY A 312 -8.13 17.00 19.63
CA GLY A 312 -9.30 17.87 19.45
C GLY A 312 -10.50 17.13 18.82
N VAL A 313 -10.82 15.93 19.31
CA VAL A 313 -11.96 15.15 18.82
C VAL A 313 -13.17 15.36 19.72
N SER A 314 -14.30 15.76 19.15
CA SER A 314 -15.56 15.90 19.88
C SER A 314 -16.10 14.54 20.30
N ASN A 315 -16.72 14.43 21.48
CA ASN A 315 -17.30 13.17 21.97
C ASN A 315 -18.29 12.56 20.97
N SER A 316 -19.13 13.37 20.31
CA SER A 316 -20.07 12.90 19.28
C SER A 316 -19.42 12.27 18.04
N ASN A 317 -18.11 12.42 17.88
CA ASN A 317 -17.30 11.85 16.82
C ASN A 317 -16.46 10.65 17.31
N ILE A 318 -16.77 10.12 18.47
CA ILE A 318 -16.18 8.89 19.01
C ILE A 318 -17.21 7.77 18.89
N VAL A 319 -16.80 6.64 18.33
CA VAL A 319 -17.59 5.39 18.31
C VAL A 319 -16.78 4.27 18.94
N TYR A 320 -17.42 3.46 19.74
CA TYR A 320 -16.80 2.32 20.43
C TYR A 320 -17.66 1.08 20.31
N ASP A 321 -17.04 -0.10 20.21
CA ASP A 321 -17.76 -1.37 20.29
C ASP A 321 -18.38 -1.50 21.70
N ALA A 322 -19.70 -1.55 21.76
CA ALA A 322 -20.46 -1.61 22.99
C ALA A 322 -20.93 -3.05 23.33
N ASP A 323 -20.62 -4.03 22.48
CA ASP A 323 -20.94 -5.42 22.77
C ASP A 323 -19.97 -5.97 23.83
N GLY A 324 -20.51 -6.56 24.88
CA GLY A 324 -19.71 -7.04 25.99
C GLY A 324 -19.15 -5.94 26.89
N VAL A 325 -17.85 -5.89 27.07
CA VAL A 325 -17.18 -5.00 28.04
C VAL A 325 -17.17 -3.54 27.62
N GLY A 326 -17.35 -3.26 26.33
CA GLY A 326 -17.43 -1.91 25.79
C GLY A 326 -18.56 -1.06 26.37
N ALA A 327 -19.58 -1.67 26.95
CA ALA A 327 -20.65 -0.97 27.67
C ALA A 327 -20.15 -0.04 28.79
N TYR A 328 -18.98 -0.31 29.39
CA TYR A 328 -18.37 0.55 30.41
C TYR A 328 -17.96 1.94 29.87
N VAL A 329 -17.56 2.03 28.61
CA VAL A 329 -17.10 3.32 28.02
C VAL A 329 -18.22 4.36 27.93
N GLY A 330 -19.45 3.91 27.70
CA GLY A 330 -20.63 4.79 27.61
C GLY A 330 -20.89 5.64 28.84
N GLY A 331 -20.58 5.12 30.02
CA GLY A 331 -20.72 5.85 31.28
C GLY A 331 -19.62 6.91 31.53
N TRP A 332 -18.48 6.83 30.85
CA TRP A 332 -17.29 7.64 31.14
C TRP A 332 -16.94 8.64 30.02
N VAL A 333 -17.37 8.38 28.79
CA VAL A 333 -17.19 9.29 27.65
C VAL A 333 -18.57 9.78 27.19
N ASN A 334 -19.17 10.66 27.97
CA ASN A 334 -20.52 11.15 27.69
C ASN A 334 -20.64 11.76 26.29
N GLY A 335 -21.62 11.30 25.51
CA GLY A 335 -21.85 11.71 24.12
C GLY A 335 -21.07 10.92 23.05
N ALA A 336 -20.24 9.93 23.46
CA ALA A 336 -19.70 8.97 22.51
C ALA A 336 -20.79 7.98 22.05
N LYS A 337 -20.62 7.42 20.84
CA LYS A 337 -21.61 6.53 20.24
C LYS A 337 -21.29 5.07 20.56
N ALA A 338 -22.25 4.39 21.15
CA ALA A 338 -22.22 2.95 21.29
C ALA A 338 -22.49 2.29 19.93
N PHE A 339 -21.62 1.36 19.51
CA PHE A 339 -21.82 0.53 18.34
C PHE A 339 -22.20 -0.88 18.79
N HIS A 340 -23.36 -1.33 18.36
CA HIS A 340 -23.84 -2.69 18.59
C HIS A 340 -23.81 -3.45 17.27
N ASN A 341 -22.99 -4.50 17.18
CA ASN A 341 -22.79 -5.28 15.95
C ASN A 341 -24.13 -5.84 15.42
N GLY A 342 -24.98 -6.36 16.30
CA GLY A 342 -26.33 -6.84 15.98
C GLY A 342 -27.40 -5.76 15.81
N GLY A 343 -27.03 -4.48 15.89
CA GLY A 343 -27.97 -3.35 15.79
C GLY A 343 -28.73 -3.31 14.48
N THR A 344 -29.88 -2.62 14.48
CA THR A 344 -30.69 -2.44 13.27
C THR A 344 -29.95 -1.55 12.25
N PRO A 345 -29.92 -1.94 10.96
CA PRO A 345 -29.38 -1.10 9.89
C PRO A 345 -30.00 0.30 9.87
N ILE A 346 -29.16 1.31 9.67
CA ILE A 346 -29.56 2.72 9.61
C ILE A 346 -30.23 2.98 8.26
N LYS A 347 -31.38 3.66 8.26
CA LYS A 347 -32.02 4.13 7.02
C LYS A 347 -31.19 5.26 6.45
N VAL A 348 -30.78 5.12 5.18
CA VAL A 348 -30.07 6.17 4.43
C VAL A 348 -31.10 6.80 3.48
N ASP A 349 -31.26 8.12 3.54
CA ASP A 349 -32.26 8.88 2.75
C ASP A 349 -33.70 8.31 2.84
N GLY A 350 -34.07 7.83 4.03
CA GLY A 350 -35.38 7.23 4.29
C GLY A 350 -35.55 5.81 3.78
N VAL A 351 -34.59 5.29 3.02
CA VAL A 351 -34.60 3.92 2.48
C VAL A 351 -33.94 2.95 3.46
N LYS A 352 -34.65 1.87 3.79
CA LYS A 352 -34.07 0.76 4.56
C LYS A 352 -33.41 -0.19 3.57
N GLU A 353 -32.09 -0.21 3.60
CA GLU A 353 -31.30 -1.16 2.84
C GLU A 353 -31.42 -2.58 3.45
N ASN A 354 -31.27 -3.61 2.61
CA ASN A 354 -31.58 -4.99 2.99
C ASN A 354 -30.40 -5.73 3.67
N TYR A 355 -29.77 -5.09 4.66
CA TYR A 355 -28.73 -5.73 5.48
C TYR A 355 -29.30 -6.47 6.67
N GLU A 356 -28.62 -7.51 7.12
CA GLU A 356 -29.01 -8.29 8.30
C GLU A 356 -28.94 -7.45 9.58
N ASN A 357 -27.82 -6.72 9.76
CA ASN A 357 -27.53 -5.93 10.95
C ASN A 357 -26.65 -4.71 10.60
N LEU A 358 -26.37 -3.87 11.60
CA LEU A 358 -25.57 -2.65 11.47
C LEU A 358 -24.11 -2.96 11.09
N LYS A 359 -23.52 -4.03 11.65
CA LYS A 359 -22.15 -4.45 11.29
C LYS A 359 -22.06 -4.73 9.80
N THR A 360 -22.94 -5.57 9.27
CA THR A 360 -22.98 -5.89 7.84
C THR A 360 -23.11 -4.62 6.98
N GLN A 361 -24.02 -3.69 7.33
CA GLN A 361 -24.16 -2.43 6.61
C GLN A 361 -22.86 -1.62 6.59
N CYS A 362 -22.19 -1.51 7.74
CA CYS A 362 -20.92 -0.80 7.86
C CYS A 362 -19.78 -1.47 7.07
N GLU A 363 -19.75 -2.80 7.05
CA GLU A 363 -18.77 -3.57 6.28
C GLU A 363 -18.94 -3.37 4.75
N TYR A 364 -20.18 -3.44 4.25
CA TYR A 364 -20.46 -3.14 2.84
C TYR A 364 -20.13 -1.68 2.49
N HIS A 365 -20.40 -0.73 3.39
CA HIS A 365 -20.02 0.67 3.18
C HIS A 365 -18.50 0.86 3.17
N LEU A 366 -17.76 0.21 4.09
CA LEU A 366 -16.29 0.21 4.07
C LEU A 366 -15.76 -0.40 2.78
N ALA A 367 -16.31 -1.55 2.37
CA ALA A 367 -15.93 -2.23 1.14
C ALA A 367 -16.12 -1.32 -0.07
N LYS A 368 -17.23 -0.60 -0.15
CA LYS A 368 -17.44 0.41 -1.20
C LYS A 368 -16.35 1.48 -1.19
N LYS A 369 -15.99 2.04 -0.02
CA LYS A 369 -14.90 3.04 0.11
C LYS A 369 -13.55 2.50 -0.34
N VAL A 370 -13.24 1.26 -0.01
CA VAL A 370 -12.00 0.58 -0.43
C VAL A 370 -12.01 0.35 -1.94
N ASN A 371 -13.11 -0.17 -2.50
CA ASN A 371 -13.23 -0.46 -3.92
C ASN A 371 -13.19 0.82 -4.79
N ASP A 372 -13.79 1.90 -4.32
CA ASP A 372 -13.79 3.21 -4.97
C ASP A 372 -12.47 3.98 -4.76
N ARG A 373 -11.48 3.44 -4.00
CA ARG A 373 -10.20 4.09 -3.63
C ARG A 373 -10.40 5.44 -2.92
N THR A 374 -11.46 5.58 -2.13
CA THR A 374 -11.80 6.80 -1.39
C THR A 374 -11.48 6.76 0.10
N VAL A 375 -10.67 5.79 0.51
CA VAL A 375 -10.12 5.65 1.86
C VAL A 375 -8.60 5.51 1.81
N TRP A 376 -7.91 6.10 2.78
CA TRP A 376 -6.47 5.99 2.97
C TRP A 376 -6.14 5.57 4.41
N ILE A 377 -5.71 4.34 4.59
CA ILE A 377 -5.35 3.77 5.90
C ILE A 377 -3.83 3.84 6.15
N LYS A 378 -3.22 5.00 5.89
CA LYS A 378 -1.76 5.19 5.94
C LYS A 378 -1.12 4.81 7.28
N ALA A 379 -1.84 4.96 8.39
CA ALA A 379 -1.33 4.61 9.71
C ALA A 379 -1.14 3.09 9.90
N LEU A 380 -1.74 2.27 9.05
CA LEU A 380 -1.60 0.81 9.04
C LEU A 380 -0.55 0.32 8.02
N ASP A 381 0.06 1.22 7.23
CA ASP A 381 1.21 0.90 6.37
C ASP A 381 2.49 0.79 7.21
N ASP A 382 2.50 -0.20 8.10
CA ASP A 382 3.51 -0.44 9.08
C ASP A 382 4.00 -1.88 8.96
N ASN A 383 5.24 -2.03 8.57
CA ASN A 383 5.90 -3.31 8.35
C ASN A 383 6.64 -3.82 9.60
N GLU A 384 6.53 -3.13 10.75
CA GLU A 384 7.08 -3.65 12.01
C GLU A 384 6.27 -4.84 12.49
N LYS A 385 6.96 -5.89 12.93
CA LYS A 385 6.32 -7.11 13.43
C LYS A 385 5.80 -6.89 14.84
N VAL A 386 4.50 -7.07 15.03
CA VAL A 386 3.83 -6.84 16.33
C VAL A 386 3.63 -8.14 17.10
N SER A 387 3.41 -9.25 16.43
CA SER A 387 3.15 -10.55 17.06
C SER A 387 4.06 -11.66 16.52
N GLY A 388 5.37 -11.42 16.60
CA GLY A 388 6.40 -12.42 16.27
C GLY A 388 6.52 -12.77 14.77
N LYS A 389 5.44 -12.82 13.99
CA LYS A 389 5.44 -13.20 12.57
C LYS A 389 4.90 -12.11 11.64
N ASP A 390 3.75 -11.50 11.98
CA ASP A 390 3.03 -10.60 11.09
C ASP A 390 3.24 -9.14 11.45
N SER A 391 3.34 -8.28 10.44
CA SER A 391 3.28 -6.83 10.58
C SER A 391 1.82 -6.36 10.74
N VAL A 392 1.63 -5.13 11.22
CA VAL A 392 0.28 -4.51 11.27
C VAL A 392 -0.35 -4.46 9.88
N LYS A 393 0.45 -4.21 8.85
CA LYS A 393 -0.01 -4.22 7.45
C LYS A 393 -0.50 -5.60 7.04
N ASP A 394 0.28 -6.66 7.30
CA ASP A 394 -0.10 -8.03 6.95
C ASP A 394 -1.36 -8.46 7.71
N MET A 395 -1.44 -8.14 9.00
CA MET A 395 -2.64 -8.42 9.82
C MET A 395 -3.87 -7.72 9.25
N THR A 396 -3.75 -6.45 8.86
CA THR A 396 -4.87 -5.68 8.28
C THR A 396 -5.34 -6.29 6.96
N ILE A 397 -4.42 -6.69 6.09
CA ILE A 397 -4.76 -7.36 4.82
C ILE A 397 -5.54 -8.64 5.09
N GLN A 398 -4.99 -9.53 5.96
CA GLN A 398 -5.64 -10.79 6.30
C GLN A 398 -7.07 -10.58 6.86
N GLU A 399 -7.29 -9.57 7.70
CA GLU A 399 -8.59 -9.28 8.27
C GLU A 399 -9.59 -8.72 7.26
N LEU A 400 -9.15 -7.80 6.40
CA LEU A 400 -10.01 -7.23 5.35
C LEU A 400 -10.40 -8.27 4.29
N GLU A 401 -9.52 -9.22 3.96
CA GLU A 401 -9.83 -10.36 3.09
C GLU A 401 -10.91 -11.28 3.67
N GLN A 402 -11.14 -11.26 4.99
CA GLN A 402 -12.21 -12.02 5.63
C GLN A 402 -13.58 -11.30 5.64
N ILE A 403 -13.67 -10.07 5.16
CA ILE A 403 -14.96 -9.43 4.96
C ILE A 403 -15.58 -9.97 3.67
N LYS A 404 -16.29 -11.08 3.79
CA LYS A 404 -16.87 -11.84 2.70
C LYS A 404 -18.40 -11.88 2.82
N SER A 405 -19.08 -11.89 1.67
CA SER A 405 -20.51 -12.16 1.62
C SER A 405 -20.79 -13.56 2.12
N ASP A 406 -21.84 -13.72 2.91
CA ASP A 406 -22.39 -15.02 3.29
C ASP A 406 -23.62 -15.32 2.42
N GLU A 407 -23.49 -16.29 1.53
CA GLU A 407 -24.58 -16.77 0.66
C GLU A 407 -25.58 -17.65 1.40
N GLY A 408 -25.94 -17.32 2.63
CA GLY A 408 -26.97 -18.02 3.40
C GLY A 408 -28.30 -18.17 2.66
N PRO A 409 -29.28 -18.91 3.22
CA PRO A 409 -30.53 -19.23 2.51
C PRO A 409 -31.21 -17.99 1.94
N LYS A 410 -31.69 -18.08 0.73
CA LYS A 410 -32.13 -17.04 -0.24
C LYS A 410 -33.25 -16.08 0.20
N GLU A 411 -33.44 -15.80 1.47
CA GLU A 411 -34.42 -14.81 1.91
C GLU A 411 -33.86 -13.38 2.01
N GLY A 412 -33.03 -13.05 1.10
CA GLY A 412 -32.92 -11.66 0.66
C GLY A 412 -32.14 -10.67 1.52
N LYS A 413 -31.61 -10.99 2.71
CA LYS A 413 -30.77 -10.04 3.47
C LYS A 413 -29.30 -10.23 3.16
N LEU A 414 -28.61 -9.14 2.86
CA LEU A 414 -27.16 -9.13 2.72
C LEU A 414 -26.51 -9.44 4.08
N ARG A 415 -25.58 -10.41 4.06
CA ARG A 415 -24.87 -10.91 5.23
C ARG A 415 -23.38 -10.97 4.95
N THR A 416 -22.60 -11.01 6.00
CA THR A 416 -21.18 -11.32 5.95
C THR A 416 -20.88 -12.52 6.85
N ILE A 417 -19.81 -13.27 6.55
CA ILE A 417 -19.41 -14.42 7.35
C ILE A 417 -19.18 -14.02 8.81
N SER A 418 -19.46 -14.94 9.71
CA SER A 418 -19.45 -14.67 11.17
C SER A 418 -18.06 -14.34 11.70
N LYS A 419 -17.97 -13.56 12.81
CA LYS A 419 -16.69 -13.28 13.52
C LYS A 419 -16.00 -14.58 13.94
N LYS A 420 -16.78 -15.62 14.33
CA LYS A 420 -16.25 -16.94 14.71
C LYS A 420 -15.53 -17.62 13.54
N GLU A 421 -16.10 -17.55 12.36
CA GLU A 421 -15.51 -18.11 11.13
C GLU A 421 -14.26 -17.35 10.73
N ARG A 422 -14.30 -16.01 10.72
CA ARG A 422 -13.11 -15.17 10.47
C ARG A 422 -11.98 -15.50 11.44
N LYS A 423 -12.28 -15.62 12.74
CA LYS A 423 -11.31 -15.99 13.77
C LYS A 423 -10.72 -17.40 13.52
N ALA A 424 -11.52 -18.33 13.03
CA ALA A 424 -11.03 -19.67 12.66
C ALA A 424 -10.10 -19.61 11.44
N ASN A 425 -10.43 -18.77 10.44
CA ASN A 425 -9.66 -18.65 9.20
C ASN A 425 -8.27 -18.01 9.41
N ILE A 426 -8.17 -16.98 10.27
CA ILE A 426 -6.92 -16.23 10.48
C ILE A 426 -6.24 -16.53 11.83
N GLY A 427 -6.83 -17.38 12.67
CA GLY A 427 -6.27 -17.79 13.97
C GLY A 427 -6.30 -16.74 15.08
N ARG A 428 -6.94 -15.58 14.87
CA ARG A 428 -7.06 -14.45 15.82
C ARG A 428 -8.33 -13.64 15.59
N SER A 429 -8.66 -12.76 16.54
CA SER A 429 -9.76 -11.81 16.38
C SER A 429 -9.47 -10.77 15.29
N PRO A 430 -10.45 -10.37 14.46
CA PRO A 430 -10.28 -9.38 13.42
C PRO A 430 -10.48 -7.93 13.92
N ASP A 431 -9.77 -7.56 15.00
CA ASP A 431 -9.98 -6.32 15.76
C ASP A 431 -9.64 -5.05 14.94
N ILE A 432 -8.65 -5.13 14.02
CA ILE A 432 -8.30 -4.01 13.15
C ILE A 432 -9.42 -3.73 12.15
N SER A 433 -9.98 -4.76 11.53
CA SER A 433 -11.09 -4.58 10.58
C SER A 433 -12.37 -4.13 11.27
N ASP A 434 -12.63 -4.57 12.50
CA ASP A 434 -13.76 -4.10 13.32
C ASP A 434 -13.60 -2.60 13.65
N MET A 435 -12.39 -2.13 14.00
CA MET A 435 -12.08 -0.70 14.18
C MET A 435 -12.28 0.11 12.87
N LEU A 436 -11.86 -0.44 11.72
CA LEU A 436 -11.99 0.24 10.43
C LEU A 436 -13.47 0.39 10.02
N MET A 437 -14.28 -0.68 10.14
CA MET A 437 -15.68 -0.66 9.69
C MET A 437 -16.55 0.28 10.51
N MET A 438 -16.27 0.46 11.81
CA MET A 438 -17.03 1.38 12.67
C MET A 438 -16.97 2.84 12.19
N ARG A 439 -15.92 3.23 11.42
CA ARG A 439 -15.85 4.57 10.82
C ARG A 439 -17.06 4.85 9.91
N SER A 440 -17.58 3.83 9.23
CA SER A 440 -18.75 3.91 8.35
C SER A 440 -19.99 4.44 9.06
N SER A 441 -20.15 4.14 10.36
CA SER A 441 -21.32 4.53 11.16
C SER A 441 -21.54 6.06 11.26
N PHE A 442 -20.50 6.86 10.99
CA PHE A 442 -20.62 8.31 10.98
C PHE A 442 -21.20 8.87 9.68
N ASP A 443 -21.07 8.15 8.58
CA ASP A 443 -21.59 8.55 7.27
C ASP A 443 -23.02 8.02 7.05
N LEU A 444 -23.37 6.90 7.68
CA LEU A 444 -24.71 6.33 7.69
C LEU A 444 -25.63 7.14 8.62
N LYS A 445 -26.04 8.33 8.20
CA LYS A 445 -26.99 9.16 8.95
C LYS A 445 -28.32 9.19 8.22
N PRO A 446 -29.46 9.18 8.97
CA PRO A 446 -30.73 9.57 8.37
C PRO A 446 -30.57 10.98 7.81
N SER A 447 -31.00 11.23 6.57
CA SER A 447 -31.07 12.59 6.06
C SER A 447 -32.03 13.37 6.95
N THR A 448 -31.51 14.38 7.65
CA THR A 448 -32.35 15.43 8.17
C THR A 448 -32.74 16.30 6.98
N SER A 449 -33.82 15.93 6.30
CA SER A 449 -34.51 16.83 5.41
C SER A 449 -35.15 17.94 6.29
N GLY A 450 -34.37 18.95 6.59
CA GLY A 450 -34.92 20.22 7.03
C GLY A 450 -35.61 20.81 5.81
N SER A 451 -36.91 20.54 5.68
CA SER A 451 -37.78 21.32 4.79
C SER A 451 -37.80 22.75 5.33
N MET A 452 -37.03 23.65 4.75
CA MET A 452 -37.35 25.06 4.76
C MET A 452 -38.53 25.30 3.80
N SER A 453 -39.69 24.79 4.18
CA SER A 453 -40.94 25.22 3.61
C SER A 453 -41.47 26.31 4.52
N GLY A 454 -41.45 27.58 4.08
CA GLY A 454 -42.13 28.64 4.73
C GLY A 454 -41.34 29.95 4.90
N LEU A 455 -40.99 30.59 3.81
CA LEU A 455 -40.90 32.04 3.70
C LEU A 455 -41.57 32.41 2.38
N SER A 456 -42.90 32.62 2.48
CA SER A 456 -43.61 33.35 1.45
C SER A 456 -43.26 34.84 1.66
N PHE A 457 -42.57 35.41 0.68
CA PHE A 457 -42.53 36.85 0.50
C PHE A 457 -43.76 37.24 -0.32
N ASP A 458 -44.88 37.48 0.37
CA ASP A 458 -45.94 38.31 -0.15
C ASP A 458 -45.98 39.59 0.66
N SER A 459 -46.01 40.70 -0.05
CA SER A 459 -46.29 42.10 0.36
C SER A 459 -45.14 42.90 1.03
N LEU A 460 -44.35 43.65 0.23
CA LEU A 460 -44.50 45.13 0.15
C LEU A 460 -43.66 45.67 -0.99
#